data_835b5ac89b1be3881049a845729c9b32
#
_entry.id   835b5ac89b1be3881049a845729c9b32
#
_cell.length_a   1.000
_cell.length_b   1.000
_cell.length_c   1.000
_cell.angle_alpha   90.00
_cell.angle_beta   90.00
_cell.angle_gamma   90.00
#
_symmetry.space_group_name_H-M   'P 1'
#
loop_
_entity.id
_entity.type
_entity.pdbx_description
1 polymer ?
#
loop_
_entity_poly.entity_id
_entity_poly.type
_entity_poly.pdbx_seq_one_letter_code
_entity_poly.pdbx_strand_id
1 'polypeptide(L)'
;RIGFRLQEKAERLAGYVRALGGLDAGIVQKLADAEAHSREMAALFATDLTSPEDLSAAANRLTSDAQGKLLSLTPIIAELETLAATSDIETAKSLLTIAAAMRADGLGMGGIHFRVNSAQLDNAIRRRIDPDNTLDLASGTALKRMRSLLAKVKPLRSNFAALAIENTTALRQFLAMTQILHHVDSDAPIRMLIAECEEPQSVLAALYFARLFGIADKVDVSPLFETESAMEHGARFLEALLSEPAYQDYARLRGRVSIQTGFSDAGRFIGQLPAALAIERLQGRMARIMAKHRLTDVAALIFNTHGESMGRGAHPASIHDRLRHPMSDWARAQFAAQCIRTELEASFQGGDGFLLFRTPQLALRPSTP
;
A
#
# COMPACT_ATOMS: atom_id res chain seq x y z
N ARG A 1 -13.84 -6.93 -0.06
CA ARG A 1 -12.87 -5.87 -0.38
C ARG A 1 -13.14 -5.20 -1.73
N ILE A 2 -13.41 -5.96 -2.80
CA ILE A 2 -13.69 -5.40 -4.13
C ILE A 2 -14.92 -4.50 -4.09
N GLY A 3 -16.05 -4.98 -3.55
CA GLY A 3 -17.29 -4.18 -3.41
C GLY A 3 -17.08 -2.91 -2.59
N PHE A 4 -16.35 -3.01 -1.46
CA PHE A 4 -16.00 -1.85 -0.65
C PHE A 4 -15.19 -0.80 -1.43
N ARG A 5 -14.17 -1.24 -2.18
CA ARG A 5 -13.36 -0.32 -2.99
C ARG A 5 -14.16 0.32 -4.13
N LEU A 6 -15.11 -0.41 -4.71
CA LEU A 6 -16.04 0.15 -5.71
C LEU A 6 -16.96 1.21 -5.11
N GLN A 7 -17.44 1.01 -3.88
CA GLN A 7 -18.23 2.00 -3.14
C GLN A 7 -17.43 3.28 -2.87
N GLU A 8 -16.21 3.15 -2.33
CA GLU A 8 -15.32 4.30 -2.11
C GLU A 8 -15.04 5.06 -3.41
N LYS A 9 -14.78 4.33 -4.50
CA LYS A 9 -14.56 4.91 -5.82
C LYS A 9 -15.76 5.72 -6.30
N ALA A 10 -16.98 5.18 -6.17
CA ALA A 10 -18.20 5.90 -6.57
C ALA A 10 -18.37 7.19 -5.76
N GLU A 11 -18.15 7.14 -4.44
CA GLU A 11 -18.25 8.32 -3.57
C GLU A 11 -17.20 9.38 -3.91
N ARG A 12 -15.97 8.95 -4.22
CA ARG A 12 -14.89 9.86 -4.60
C ARG A 12 -15.17 10.54 -5.94
N LEU A 13 -15.61 9.78 -6.95
CA LEU A 13 -15.97 10.31 -8.26
C LEU A 13 -17.12 11.32 -8.15
N ALA A 14 -18.15 11.05 -7.35
CA ALA A 14 -19.22 12.01 -7.06
C ALA A 14 -18.68 13.30 -6.41
N GLY A 15 -17.65 13.20 -5.58
CA GLY A 15 -16.93 14.36 -5.01
C GLY A 15 -16.27 15.21 -6.09
N TYR A 16 -15.55 14.60 -7.00
CA TYR A 16 -14.89 15.32 -8.12
C TYR A 16 -15.88 15.94 -9.09
N VAL A 17 -16.99 15.25 -9.42
CA VAL A 17 -18.08 15.81 -10.23
C VAL A 17 -18.62 17.10 -9.60
N ARG A 18 -18.90 17.09 -8.29
CA ARG A 18 -19.35 18.28 -7.57
C ARG A 18 -18.31 19.41 -7.56
N ALA A 19 -17.05 19.07 -7.35
CA ALA A 19 -15.95 20.04 -7.30
C ALA A 19 -15.72 20.74 -8.65
N LEU A 20 -15.84 19.99 -9.75
CA LEU A 20 -15.71 20.53 -11.10
C LEU A 20 -16.91 21.43 -11.48
N GLY A 21 -18.11 21.07 -11.05
CA GLY A 21 -19.32 21.87 -11.33
C GLY A 21 -19.46 22.19 -12.81
N GLY A 22 -19.44 23.48 -13.16
CA GLY A 22 -19.54 23.96 -14.54
C GLY A 22 -18.21 24.26 -15.23
N LEU A 23 -17.05 23.90 -14.67
CA LEU A 23 -15.74 24.24 -15.21
C LEU A 23 -15.45 23.57 -16.56
N ASP A 24 -15.85 22.30 -16.73
CA ASP A 24 -15.73 21.56 -17.98
C ASP A 24 -16.80 20.45 -18.07
N ALA A 25 -17.75 20.59 -19.00
CA ALA A 25 -18.84 19.64 -19.16
C ALA A 25 -18.39 18.25 -19.64
N GLY A 26 -17.32 18.19 -20.43
CA GLY A 26 -16.80 16.92 -20.97
C GLY A 26 -16.14 16.07 -19.90
N ILE A 27 -15.31 16.68 -19.06
CA ILE A 27 -14.66 16.00 -17.93
C ILE A 27 -15.71 15.61 -16.88
N VAL A 28 -16.67 16.49 -16.58
CA VAL A 28 -17.79 16.19 -15.67
C VAL A 28 -18.57 14.97 -16.15
N GLN A 29 -18.91 14.89 -17.43
CA GLN A 29 -19.66 13.74 -17.97
C GLN A 29 -18.85 12.45 -17.87
N LYS A 30 -17.55 12.46 -18.22
CA LYS A 30 -16.68 11.27 -18.06
C LYS A 30 -16.65 10.76 -16.62
N LEU A 31 -16.55 11.66 -15.64
CA LEU A 31 -16.53 11.30 -14.21
C LEU A 31 -17.91 10.85 -13.71
N ALA A 32 -18.99 11.43 -14.21
CA ALA A 32 -20.37 11.03 -13.87
C ALA A 32 -20.69 9.63 -14.41
N ASP A 33 -20.28 9.33 -15.64
CA ASP A 33 -20.42 7.98 -16.22
C ASP A 33 -19.61 6.95 -15.41
N ALA A 34 -18.40 7.32 -14.98
CA ALA A 34 -17.56 6.46 -14.16
C ALA A 34 -18.11 6.28 -12.72
N GLU A 35 -18.74 7.29 -12.17
CA GLU A 35 -19.45 7.23 -10.87
C GLU A 35 -20.63 6.27 -10.96
N ALA A 36 -21.48 6.42 -11.98
CA ALA A 36 -22.65 5.58 -12.19
C ALA A 36 -22.25 4.11 -12.38
N HIS A 37 -21.25 3.83 -13.23
CA HIS A 37 -20.71 2.48 -13.42
C HIS A 37 -20.14 1.90 -12.10
N SER A 38 -19.39 2.68 -11.34
CA SER A 38 -18.80 2.21 -10.07
C SER A 38 -19.87 1.91 -9.03
N ARG A 39 -20.94 2.69 -8.98
CA ARG A 39 -22.10 2.50 -8.09
C ARG A 39 -22.88 1.22 -8.45
N GLU A 40 -23.12 1.00 -9.75
CA GLU A 40 -23.74 -0.24 -10.25
C GLU A 40 -22.92 -1.47 -9.82
N MET A 41 -21.61 -1.42 -10.04
CA MET A 41 -20.72 -2.52 -9.65
C MET A 41 -20.67 -2.71 -8.13
N ALA A 42 -20.63 -1.63 -7.36
CA ALA A 42 -20.66 -1.72 -5.90
C ALA A 42 -21.92 -2.41 -5.39
N ALA A 43 -23.09 -2.05 -5.96
CA ALA A 43 -24.37 -2.67 -5.62
C ALA A 43 -24.38 -4.17 -5.96
N LEU A 44 -23.82 -4.55 -7.11
CA LEU A 44 -23.71 -5.96 -7.53
C LEU A 44 -22.84 -6.77 -6.53
N PHE A 45 -21.72 -6.22 -6.10
CA PHE A 45 -20.82 -6.88 -5.13
C PHE A 45 -21.26 -6.74 -3.66
N ALA A 46 -22.32 -5.99 -3.38
CA ALA A 46 -22.96 -5.93 -2.06
C ALA A 46 -24.02 -7.03 -1.87
N THR A 47 -24.44 -7.69 -2.94
CA THR A 47 -25.35 -8.84 -2.86
C THR A 47 -24.61 -10.09 -2.41
N ASP A 48 -25.35 -11.06 -1.89
CA ASP A 48 -24.78 -12.34 -1.49
C ASP A 48 -24.49 -13.22 -2.74
N LEU A 49 -23.24 -13.22 -3.16
CA LEU A 49 -22.75 -13.98 -4.32
C LEU A 49 -22.41 -15.42 -3.91
N THR A 50 -23.40 -16.17 -3.47
CA THR A 50 -23.22 -17.55 -2.96
C THR A 50 -23.23 -18.59 -4.06
N SER A 51 -23.97 -18.39 -5.14
CA SER A 51 -23.99 -19.34 -6.25
C SER A 51 -22.80 -19.12 -7.20
N PRO A 52 -22.25 -20.19 -7.82
CA PRO A 52 -21.23 -20.07 -8.86
C PRO A 52 -21.68 -19.21 -10.05
N GLU A 53 -22.96 -19.28 -10.38
CA GLU A 53 -23.58 -18.54 -11.47
C GLU A 53 -23.59 -17.05 -11.20
N ASP A 54 -24.02 -16.61 -10.00
CA ASP A 54 -24.03 -15.20 -9.57
C ASP A 54 -22.61 -14.64 -9.51
N LEU A 55 -21.68 -15.40 -8.94
CA LEU A 55 -20.28 -15.03 -8.88
C LEU A 55 -19.67 -14.85 -10.28
N SER A 56 -19.98 -15.77 -11.21
CA SER A 56 -19.52 -15.70 -12.59
C SER A 56 -20.12 -14.51 -13.33
N ALA A 57 -21.42 -14.25 -13.16
CA ALA A 57 -22.09 -13.09 -13.74
C ALA A 57 -21.49 -11.76 -13.24
N ALA A 58 -21.29 -11.63 -11.92
CA ALA A 58 -20.67 -10.46 -11.31
C ALA A 58 -19.22 -10.27 -11.80
N ALA A 59 -18.45 -11.34 -11.88
CA ALA A 59 -17.08 -11.34 -12.39
C ALA A 59 -17.02 -10.90 -13.85
N ASN A 60 -17.87 -11.47 -14.71
CA ASN A 60 -17.96 -11.10 -16.13
C ASN A 60 -18.33 -9.62 -16.30
N ARG A 61 -19.28 -9.14 -15.50
CA ARG A 61 -19.68 -7.72 -15.54
C ARG A 61 -18.52 -6.79 -15.12
N LEU A 62 -17.79 -7.13 -14.06
CA LEU A 62 -16.64 -6.34 -13.58
C LEU A 62 -15.48 -6.34 -14.61
N THR A 63 -15.23 -7.47 -15.26
CA THR A 63 -14.07 -7.64 -16.15
C THR A 63 -14.33 -7.18 -17.58
N SER A 64 -15.61 -7.06 -18.00
CA SER A 64 -15.97 -6.57 -19.34
C SER A 64 -15.53 -5.13 -19.56
N ASP A 65 -15.27 -4.81 -20.83
CA ASP A 65 -15.13 -3.42 -21.25
C ASP A 65 -16.52 -2.77 -21.27
N ALA A 66 -16.70 -1.73 -20.46
CA ALA A 66 -17.96 -1.01 -20.33
C ALA A 66 -17.71 0.49 -20.47
N GLN A 67 -18.66 1.16 -21.08
CA GLN A 67 -18.69 2.62 -21.08
C GLN A 67 -18.72 3.11 -19.62
N GLY A 68 -17.93 4.14 -19.31
CA GLY A 68 -17.80 4.62 -17.94
C GLY A 68 -16.81 3.85 -17.06
N LYS A 69 -16.15 2.79 -17.54
CA LYS A 69 -15.12 2.10 -16.78
C LYS A 69 -13.83 2.93 -16.73
N LEU A 70 -13.62 3.62 -15.62
CA LEU A 70 -12.43 4.44 -15.36
C LEU A 70 -11.52 3.71 -14.37
N LEU A 71 -10.30 3.37 -14.76
CA LEU A 71 -9.33 2.66 -13.91
C LEU A 71 -8.22 3.55 -13.36
N SER A 72 -8.02 4.75 -13.93
CA SER A 72 -6.98 5.70 -13.55
C SER A 72 -7.48 7.12 -13.69
N LEU A 73 -7.10 7.99 -12.76
CA LEU A 73 -7.34 9.43 -12.87
C LEU A 73 -6.24 10.15 -13.67
N THR A 74 -5.13 9.50 -13.97
CA THR A 74 -4.00 10.12 -14.67
C THR A 74 -4.39 10.84 -15.97
N PRO A 75 -5.22 10.28 -16.88
CA PRO A 75 -5.66 10.98 -18.06
C PRO A 75 -6.51 12.23 -17.74
N ILE A 76 -7.40 12.12 -16.78
CA ILE A 76 -8.27 13.25 -16.36
C ILE A 76 -7.43 14.38 -15.76
N ILE A 77 -6.44 14.04 -14.93
CA ILE A 77 -5.51 15.03 -14.36
C ILE A 77 -4.76 15.77 -15.46
N ALA A 78 -4.27 15.06 -16.48
CA ALA A 78 -3.58 15.67 -17.62
C ALA A 78 -4.51 16.60 -18.42
N GLU A 79 -5.78 16.22 -18.61
CA GLU A 79 -6.79 17.09 -19.26
C GLU A 79 -7.02 18.36 -18.44
N LEU A 80 -7.17 18.26 -17.11
CA LEU A 80 -7.35 19.40 -16.21
C LEU A 80 -6.16 20.36 -16.25
N GLU A 81 -4.94 19.85 -16.26
CA GLU A 81 -3.71 20.66 -16.37
C GLU A 81 -3.60 21.37 -17.72
N THR A 82 -3.97 20.68 -18.79
CA THR A 82 -4.01 21.28 -20.14
C THR A 82 -5.03 22.40 -20.22
N LEU A 83 -6.21 22.18 -19.66
CA LEU A 83 -7.26 23.19 -19.60
C LEU A 83 -6.84 24.40 -18.75
N ALA A 84 -6.23 24.15 -17.60
CA ALA A 84 -5.71 25.20 -16.72
C ALA A 84 -4.68 26.10 -17.41
N ALA A 85 -3.82 25.54 -18.27
CA ALA A 85 -2.81 26.31 -18.98
C ALA A 85 -3.38 27.34 -19.97
N THR A 86 -4.65 27.18 -20.39
CA THR A 86 -5.34 28.07 -21.36
C THR A 86 -6.46 28.87 -20.73
N SER A 87 -6.72 28.72 -19.45
CA SER A 87 -7.79 29.37 -18.70
C SER A 87 -7.32 30.68 -18.03
N ASP A 88 -8.28 31.51 -17.61
CA ASP A 88 -7.98 32.62 -16.70
C ASP A 88 -7.45 32.14 -15.35
N ILE A 89 -6.86 33.05 -14.56
CA ILE A 89 -6.14 32.72 -13.32
C ILE A 89 -7.05 32.02 -12.30
N GLU A 90 -8.29 32.44 -12.11
CA GLU A 90 -9.18 31.86 -11.09
C GLU A 90 -9.67 30.47 -11.52
N THR A 91 -10.00 30.31 -12.80
CA THR A 91 -10.35 29.01 -13.37
C THR A 91 -9.16 28.05 -13.31
N ALA A 92 -7.96 28.49 -13.71
CA ALA A 92 -6.74 27.69 -13.65
C ALA A 92 -6.44 27.23 -12.23
N LYS A 93 -6.57 28.11 -11.22
CA LYS A 93 -6.37 27.78 -9.81
C LYS A 93 -7.36 26.70 -9.34
N SER A 94 -8.63 26.82 -9.73
CA SER A 94 -9.66 25.84 -9.38
C SER A 94 -9.36 24.47 -10.00
N LEU A 95 -9.02 24.42 -11.29
CA LEU A 95 -8.68 23.18 -12.02
C LEU A 95 -7.44 22.51 -11.42
N LEU A 96 -6.37 23.26 -11.13
CA LEU A 96 -5.15 22.73 -10.53
C LEU A 96 -5.37 22.25 -9.09
N THR A 97 -6.26 22.89 -8.33
CA THR A 97 -6.65 22.43 -6.99
C THR A 97 -7.34 21.07 -7.06
N ILE A 98 -8.26 20.89 -8.03
CA ILE A 98 -8.94 19.61 -8.23
C ILE A 98 -7.96 18.54 -8.72
N ALA A 99 -7.07 18.87 -9.65
CA ALA A 99 -6.02 17.96 -10.10
C ALA A 99 -5.10 17.52 -8.95
N ALA A 100 -4.74 18.44 -8.06
CA ALA A 100 -3.95 18.12 -6.87
C ALA A 100 -4.72 17.20 -5.91
N ALA A 101 -6.02 17.45 -5.68
CA ALA A 101 -6.87 16.57 -4.88
C ALA A 101 -7.00 15.18 -5.51
N MET A 102 -7.15 15.08 -6.84
CA MET A 102 -7.17 13.80 -7.55
C MET A 102 -5.86 13.01 -7.40
N ARG A 103 -4.70 13.69 -7.40
CA ARG A 103 -3.40 13.05 -7.13
C ARG A 103 -3.26 12.57 -5.69
N ALA A 104 -3.73 13.35 -4.75
CA ALA A 104 -3.63 13.02 -3.32
C ALA A 104 -4.57 11.88 -2.91
N ASP A 105 -5.81 11.95 -3.35
CA ASP A 105 -6.89 11.05 -2.89
C ASP A 105 -7.11 9.84 -3.81
N GLY A 106 -6.82 9.97 -5.11
CA GLY A 106 -7.04 8.92 -6.10
C GLY A 106 -8.52 8.55 -6.30
N LEU A 107 -8.76 7.33 -6.75
CA LEU A 107 -10.09 6.75 -6.94
C LEU A 107 -10.69 6.16 -5.65
N GLY A 108 -9.94 6.14 -4.54
CA GLY A 108 -10.42 5.68 -3.25
C GLY A 108 -9.59 6.26 -2.14
N MET A 109 -10.16 6.38 -0.95
CA MET A 109 -9.51 7.02 0.18
C MET A 109 -8.43 6.10 0.79
N GLY A 110 -7.18 6.56 0.76
CA GLY A 110 -6.05 5.89 1.39
C GLY A 110 -5.56 4.61 0.70
N GLY A 111 -4.56 3.99 1.29
CA GLY A 111 -3.94 2.76 0.82
C GLY A 111 -4.77 1.52 1.15
N ILE A 112 -4.69 0.51 0.28
CA ILE A 112 -5.29 -0.79 0.53
C ILE A 112 -4.23 -1.68 1.19
N HIS A 113 -4.50 -2.13 2.41
CA HIS A 113 -3.59 -3.00 3.15
C HIS A 113 -4.03 -4.45 3.03
N PHE A 114 -3.14 -5.28 2.49
CA PHE A 114 -3.25 -6.72 2.52
C PHE A 114 -2.25 -7.27 3.54
N ARG A 115 -2.70 -8.06 4.49
CA ARG A 115 -1.85 -8.65 5.53
C ARG A 115 -1.81 -10.16 5.36
N VAL A 116 -0.60 -10.71 5.37
CA VAL A 116 -0.33 -12.15 5.44
C VAL A 116 0.67 -12.41 6.57
N ASN A 117 0.66 -13.62 7.11
CA ASN A 117 1.71 -14.10 7.98
C ASN A 117 2.84 -14.73 7.14
N SER A 118 4.09 -14.61 7.58
CA SER A 118 5.24 -15.21 6.92
C SER A 118 5.06 -16.70 6.64
N ALA A 119 4.54 -17.46 7.60
CA ALA A 119 4.27 -18.89 7.45
C ALA A 119 3.31 -19.21 6.28
N GLN A 120 2.37 -18.32 5.97
CA GLN A 120 1.46 -18.51 4.82
C GLN A 120 2.21 -18.34 3.49
N LEU A 121 3.15 -17.42 3.41
CA LEU A 121 4.04 -17.24 2.25
C LEU A 121 5.01 -18.40 2.12
N ASP A 122 5.60 -18.83 3.22
CA ASP A 122 6.55 -19.93 3.27
C ASP A 122 5.88 -21.23 2.83
N ASN A 123 4.67 -21.52 3.28
CA ASN A 123 3.89 -22.66 2.83
C ASN A 123 3.53 -22.59 1.33
N ALA A 124 3.22 -21.39 0.82
CA ALA A 124 2.92 -21.20 -0.59
C ALA A 124 4.15 -21.39 -1.49
N ILE A 125 5.30 -20.81 -1.08
CA ILE A 125 6.54 -20.89 -1.86
C ILE A 125 7.20 -22.25 -1.75
N ARG A 126 7.06 -22.96 -0.63
CA ARG A 126 7.60 -24.30 -0.42
C ARG A 126 7.18 -25.27 -1.54
N ARG A 127 5.91 -25.20 -1.96
CA ARG A 127 5.42 -26.02 -3.09
C ARG A 127 6.19 -25.80 -4.40
N ARG A 128 6.92 -24.72 -4.53
CA ARG A 128 7.71 -24.35 -5.72
C ARG A 128 9.17 -24.70 -5.60
N ILE A 129 9.76 -24.61 -4.40
CA ILE A 129 11.20 -24.78 -4.20
C ILE A 129 11.55 -26.06 -3.47
N ASP A 130 10.59 -26.68 -2.78
CA ASP A 130 10.81 -27.85 -1.92
C ASP A 130 9.51 -28.69 -1.79
N PRO A 131 9.02 -29.33 -2.88
CA PRO A 131 7.79 -30.13 -2.84
C PRO A 131 7.86 -31.28 -1.82
N ASP A 132 9.04 -31.80 -1.58
CA ASP A 132 9.27 -32.94 -0.69
C ASP A 132 9.38 -32.54 0.79
N ASN A 133 9.29 -31.23 1.10
CA ASN A 133 9.36 -30.67 2.45
C ASN A 133 10.60 -31.08 3.25
N THR A 134 11.75 -31.10 2.59
CA THR A 134 13.04 -31.54 3.17
C THR A 134 13.97 -30.36 3.49
N LEU A 135 13.64 -29.17 2.98
CA LEU A 135 14.52 -28.01 3.04
C LEU A 135 14.13 -27.07 4.20
N ASP A 136 15.12 -26.69 4.98
CA ASP A 136 14.98 -25.52 5.86
C ASP A 136 14.93 -24.25 5.02
N LEU A 137 13.80 -23.50 5.09
CA LEU A 137 13.58 -22.28 4.32
C LEU A 137 14.50 -21.13 4.73
N ALA A 138 15.06 -21.13 5.95
CA ALA A 138 16.05 -20.16 6.40
C ALA A 138 17.46 -20.47 5.85
N SER A 139 17.67 -21.64 5.23
CA SER A 139 18.97 -22.08 4.74
C SER A 139 19.45 -21.29 3.52
N GLY A 140 20.77 -21.23 3.35
CA GLY A 140 21.40 -20.68 2.15
C GLY A 140 21.04 -21.44 0.85
N THR A 141 20.65 -22.72 0.97
CA THR A 141 20.17 -23.53 -0.16
C THR A 141 18.79 -23.07 -0.60
N ALA A 142 17.89 -22.80 0.34
CA ALA A 142 16.58 -22.22 0.05
C ALA A 142 16.72 -20.86 -0.63
N LEU A 143 17.60 -20.01 -0.12
CA LEU A 143 17.88 -18.69 -0.71
C LEU A 143 18.38 -18.81 -2.16
N LYS A 144 19.28 -19.75 -2.45
CA LYS A 144 19.75 -19.99 -3.83
C LYS A 144 18.61 -20.44 -4.76
N ARG A 145 17.74 -21.34 -4.29
CA ARG A 145 16.56 -21.76 -5.07
C ARG A 145 15.59 -20.59 -5.30
N MET A 146 15.37 -19.75 -4.28
CA MET A 146 14.54 -18.56 -4.37
C MET A 146 15.08 -17.56 -5.41
N ARG A 147 16.39 -17.28 -5.39
CA ARG A 147 17.05 -16.42 -6.40
C ARG A 147 16.84 -16.96 -7.82
N SER A 148 17.03 -18.28 -8.00
CA SER A 148 16.80 -18.92 -9.30
C SER A 148 15.35 -18.81 -9.76
N LEU A 149 14.40 -18.95 -8.83
CA LEU A 149 12.97 -18.84 -9.10
C LEU A 149 12.60 -17.40 -9.49
N LEU A 150 13.08 -16.41 -8.75
CA LEU A 150 12.89 -14.98 -9.02
C LEU A 150 13.45 -14.54 -10.37
N ALA A 151 14.58 -15.11 -10.80
CA ALA A 151 15.20 -14.80 -12.07
C ALA A 151 14.45 -15.36 -13.29
N LYS A 152 13.66 -16.42 -13.09
CA LYS A 152 12.95 -17.15 -14.16
C LYS A 152 11.45 -16.88 -14.21
N VAL A 153 10.91 -16.19 -13.21
CA VAL A 153 9.47 -15.98 -13.10
C VAL A 153 8.96 -15.14 -14.28
N LYS A 154 7.87 -15.63 -14.88
CA LYS A 154 7.12 -14.91 -15.91
C LYS A 154 5.71 -14.66 -15.42
N PRO A 155 5.12 -13.48 -15.69
CA PRO A 155 3.77 -13.17 -15.29
C PRO A 155 2.76 -14.18 -15.84
N LEU A 156 1.86 -14.62 -14.97
CA LEU A 156 0.71 -15.45 -15.32
C LEU A 156 -0.53 -14.57 -15.45
N ARG A 157 -1.33 -14.82 -16.45
CA ARG A 157 -2.67 -14.24 -16.52
C ARG A 157 -3.57 -14.98 -15.53
N SER A 158 -4.21 -14.25 -14.65
CA SER A 158 -5.21 -14.75 -13.72
C SER A 158 -6.56 -14.11 -14.04
N ASN A 159 -7.62 -14.89 -13.86
CA ASN A 159 -8.99 -14.41 -14.00
C ASN A 159 -9.67 -14.42 -12.62
N PHE A 160 -10.90 -13.91 -12.58
CA PHE A 160 -11.67 -13.87 -11.35
C PHE A 160 -12.03 -15.26 -10.80
N ALA A 161 -12.20 -16.27 -11.67
CA ALA A 161 -12.46 -17.63 -11.25
C ALA A 161 -11.31 -18.20 -10.41
N ALA A 162 -10.06 -17.87 -10.74
CA ALA A 162 -8.90 -18.27 -9.95
C ALA A 162 -8.98 -17.76 -8.50
N LEU A 163 -9.50 -16.54 -8.27
CA LEU A 163 -9.72 -16.00 -6.94
C LEU A 163 -10.79 -16.77 -6.16
N ALA A 164 -11.84 -17.24 -6.85
CA ALA A 164 -12.96 -17.96 -6.24
C ALA A 164 -12.55 -19.37 -5.76
N ILE A 165 -11.70 -20.06 -6.52
CA ILE A 165 -11.32 -21.46 -6.25
C ILE A 165 -10.01 -21.60 -5.44
N GLU A 166 -9.17 -20.55 -5.35
CA GLU A 166 -7.90 -20.64 -4.63
C GLU A 166 -8.13 -20.72 -3.12
N ASN A 167 -7.62 -21.77 -2.50
CA ASN A 167 -7.75 -22.02 -1.07
C ASN A 167 -6.53 -21.55 -0.24
N THR A 168 -5.38 -21.29 -0.89
CA THR A 168 -4.17 -20.82 -0.21
C THR A 168 -4.32 -19.34 0.14
N THR A 169 -4.34 -19.03 1.42
CA THR A 169 -4.60 -17.67 1.91
C THR A 169 -3.67 -16.62 1.28
N ALA A 170 -2.36 -16.88 1.22
CA ALA A 170 -1.41 -15.94 0.61
C ALA A 170 -1.72 -15.70 -0.87
N LEU A 171 -1.94 -16.75 -1.67
CA LEU A 171 -2.23 -16.63 -3.11
C LEU A 171 -3.55 -15.88 -3.37
N ARG A 172 -4.59 -16.14 -2.56
CA ARG A 172 -5.85 -15.38 -2.65
C ARG A 172 -5.65 -13.87 -2.46
N GLN A 173 -4.70 -13.44 -1.58
CA GLN A 173 -4.41 -12.02 -1.43
C GLN A 173 -3.80 -11.45 -2.72
N PHE A 174 -2.83 -12.14 -3.33
CA PHE A 174 -2.24 -11.69 -4.60
C PHE A 174 -3.24 -11.65 -5.74
N LEU A 175 -4.09 -12.68 -5.86
CA LEU A 175 -5.18 -12.70 -6.84
C LEU A 175 -6.16 -11.53 -6.61
N ALA A 176 -6.53 -11.25 -5.37
CA ALA A 176 -7.42 -10.14 -5.05
C ALA A 176 -6.80 -8.77 -5.40
N MET A 177 -5.50 -8.56 -5.09
CA MET A 177 -4.76 -7.37 -5.49
C MET A 177 -4.75 -7.22 -7.02
N THR A 178 -4.50 -8.30 -7.74
CA THR A 178 -4.49 -8.31 -9.21
C THR A 178 -5.85 -7.90 -9.78
N GLN A 179 -6.95 -8.46 -9.26
CA GLN A 179 -8.30 -8.10 -9.73
C GLN A 179 -8.64 -6.63 -9.43
N ILE A 180 -8.23 -6.10 -8.27
CA ILE A 180 -8.44 -4.68 -7.94
C ILE A 180 -7.66 -3.80 -8.92
N LEU A 181 -6.37 -4.07 -9.14
CA LEU A 181 -5.52 -3.28 -10.02
C LEU A 181 -5.96 -3.33 -11.49
N HIS A 182 -6.45 -4.46 -11.96
CA HIS A 182 -6.85 -4.63 -13.36
C HIS A 182 -8.27 -4.14 -13.66
N HIS A 183 -9.18 -4.17 -12.67
CA HIS A 183 -10.60 -3.99 -12.96
C HIS A 183 -11.30 -2.92 -12.14
N VAL A 184 -10.65 -2.39 -11.08
CA VAL A 184 -11.27 -1.40 -10.19
C VAL A 184 -10.49 -0.09 -10.17
N ASP A 185 -9.18 -0.16 -9.85
CA ASP A 185 -8.31 0.99 -9.65
C ASP A 185 -6.86 0.60 -9.93
N SER A 186 -6.36 0.96 -11.11
CA SER A 186 -5.00 0.60 -11.53
C SER A 186 -3.90 1.39 -10.81
N ASP A 187 -4.26 2.47 -10.13
CA ASP A 187 -3.34 3.35 -9.40
C ASP A 187 -3.50 3.22 -7.88
N ALA A 188 -4.32 2.25 -7.43
CA ALA A 188 -4.53 2.03 -6.00
C ALA A 188 -3.19 1.80 -5.27
N PRO A 189 -2.89 2.58 -4.22
CA PRO A 189 -1.71 2.34 -3.40
C PRO A 189 -1.93 1.08 -2.56
N ILE A 190 -1.26 -0.01 -2.92
CA ILE A 190 -1.39 -1.30 -2.23
C ILE A 190 -0.15 -1.59 -1.40
N ARG A 191 -0.37 -1.91 -0.11
CA ARG A 191 0.65 -2.37 0.83
C ARG A 191 0.42 -3.84 1.16
N MET A 192 1.41 -4.68 0.88
CA MET A 192 1.44 -6.08 1.28
C MET A 192 2.24 -6.20 2.58
N LEU A 193 1.55 -6.31 3.70
CA LEU A 193 2.14 -6.37 5.03
C LEU A 193 2.41 -7.82 5.41
N ILE A 194 3.65 -8.14 5.78
CA ILE A 194 4.06 -9.49 6.18
C ILE A 194 4.27 -9.50 7.69
N ALA A 195 3.31 -10.09 8.41
CA ALA A 195 3.41 -10.28 9.86
C ALA A 195 4.38 -11.40 10.22
N GLU A 196 5.02 -11.30 11.39
CA GLU A 196 6.01 -12.28 11.88
C GLU A 196 7.13 -12.53 10.87
N CYS A 197 7.62 -11.47 10.22
CA CYS A 197 8.60 -11.55 9.16
C CYS A 197 10.01 -11.47 9.76
N GLU A 198 10.56 -12.61 10.16
CA GLU A 198 11.90 -12.69 10.76
C GLU A 198 13.01 -13.00 9.74
N GLU A 199 12.64 -13.55 8.57
CA GLU A 199 13.58 -13.96 7.54
C GLU A 199 13.34 -13.24 6.20
N PRO A 200 14.40 -12.77 5.51
CA PRO A 200 14.29 -12.11 4.21
C PRO A 200 13.61 -12.98 3.13
N GLN A 201 13.67 -14.29 3.27
CA GLN A 201 13.08 -15.25 2.35
C GLN A 201 11.57 -15.07 2.20
N SER A 202 10.86 -14.71 3.28
CA SER A 202 9.41 -14.44 3.22
C SER A 202 9.10 -13.21 2.36
N VAL A 203 9.97 -12.16 2.41
CA VAL A 203 9.85 -10.99 1.52
C VAL A 203 10.13 -11.37 0.07
N LEU A 204 11.14 -12.20 -0.17
CA LEU A 204 11.46 -12.69 -1.52
C LEU A 204 10.36 -13.60 -2.07
N ALA A 205 9.70 -14.38 -1.22
CA ALA A 205 8.53 -15.17 -1.62
C ALA A 205 7.37 -14.25 -2.02
N ALA A 206 7.08 -13.21 -1.26
CA ALA A 206 6.07 -12.21 -1.62
C ALA A 206 6.43 -11.52 -2.94
N LEU A 207 7.68 -11.13 -3.14
CA LEU A 207 8.16 -10.55 -4.40
C LEU A 207 8.00 -11.52 -5.59
N TYR A 208 8.30 -12.82 -5.37
CA TYR A 208 8.06 -13.83 -6.40
C TYR A 208 6.58 -13.86 -6.82
N PHE A 209 5.66 -13.89 -5.87
CA PHE A 209 4.23 -13.90 -6.20
C PHE A 209 3.78 -12.57 -6.82
N ALA A 210 4.30 -11.42 -6.37
CA ALA A 210 4.01 -10.15 -7.01
C ALA A 210 4.47 -10.12 -8.49
N ARG A 211 5.65 -10.67 -8.81
CA ARG A 211 6.13 -10.86 -10.19
C ARG A 211 5.28 -11.87 -10.96
N LEU A 212 4.94 -13.00 -10.33
CA LEU A 212 4.13 -14.05 -10.94
C LEU A 212 2.75 -13.54 -11.37
N PHE A 213 2.14 -12.67 -10.57
CA PHE A 213 0.83 -12.07 -10.89
C PHE A 213 0.93 -10.74 -11.63
N GLY A 214 2.14 -10.30 -12.01
CA GLY A 214 2.35 -9.09 -12.83
C GLY A 214 2.00 -7.78 -12.13
N ILE A 215 2.14 -7.72 -10.79
CA ILE A 215 1.79 -6.55 -9.97
C ILE A 215 2.97 -6.02 -9.13
N ALA A 216 4.19 -6.46 -9.41
CA ALA A 216 5.36 -6.08 -8.63
C ALA A 216 5.69 -4.57 -8.75
N ASP A 217 5.28 -3.93 -9.81
CA ASP A 217 5.40 -2.47 -10.04
C ASP A 217 4.32 -1.64 -9.33
N LYS A 218 3.29 -2.28 -8.75
CA LYS A 218 2.13 -1.62 -8.14
C LYS A 218 2.01 -1.87 -6.63
N VAL A 219 2.60 -2.92 -6.11
CA VAL A 219 2.45 -3.37 -4.71
C VAL A 219 3.73 -3.13 -3.94
N ASP A 220 3.63 -2.49 -2.76
CA ASP A 220 4.75 -2.35 -1.83
C ASP A 220 4.74 -3.49 -0.82
N VAL A 221 5.77 -4.35 -0.90
CA VAL A 221 5.96 -5.47 0.03
C VAL A 221 6.68 -4.95 1.26
N SER A 222 6.02 -5.02 2.42
CA SER A 222 6.47 -4.41 3.66
C SER A 222 6.60 -5.47 4.77
N PRO A 223 7.82 -5.85 5.18
CA PRO A 223 8.00 -6.64 6.38
C PRO A 223 7.57 -5.84 7.61
N LEU A 224 6.92 -6.50 8.56
CA LEU A 224 6.44 -5.91 9.80
C LEU A 224 7.41 -6.21 10.94
N PHE A 225 7.90 -5.16 11.59
CA PHE A 225 8.70 -5.22 12.81
C PHE A 225 7.81 -4.86 14.00
N GLU A 226 7.34 -5.86 14.75
CA GLU A 226 6.40 -5.68 15.86
C GLU A 226 6.79 -6.41 17.14
N THR A 227 7.67 -7.42 17.07
CA THR A 227 8.17 -8.14 18.24
C THR A 227 9.50 -7.56 18.73
N GLU A 228 9.85 -7.82 19.99
CA GLU A 228 11.16 -7.45 20.54
C GLU A 228 12.28 -8.03 19.71
N SER A 229 12.23 -9.33 19.38
CA SER A 229 13.19 -10.02 18.51
C SER A 229 13.31 -9.37 17.15
N ALA A 230 12.19 -9.06 16.47
CA ALA A 230 12.21 -8.43 15.17
C ALA A 230 12.85 -7.04 15.21
N MET A 231 12.65 -6.26 16.26
CA MET A 231 13.27 -4.94 16.42
C MET A 231 14.75 -5.03 16.75
N GLU A 232 15.17 -5.98 17.58
CA GLU A 232 16.56 -6.20 17.91
C GLU A 232 17.37 -6.67 16.69
N HIS A 233 16.86 -7.65 15.96
CA HIS A 233 17.48 -8.23 14.78
C HIS A 233 17.16 -7.52 13.46
N GLY A 234 16.28 -6.52 13.47
CA GLY A 234 15.80 -5.85 12.27
C GLY A 234 16.89 -5.26 11.38
N ALA A 235 17.99 -4.78 11.96
CA ALA A 235 19.13 -4.29 11.17
C ALA A 235 19.79 -5.43 10.37
N ARG A 236 19.97 -6.61 10.98
CA ARG A 236 20.53 -7.78 10.31
C ARG A 236 19.61 -8.28 9.22
N PHE A 237 18.32 -8.31 9.49
CA PHE A 237 17.28 -8.61 8.51
C PHE A 237 17.34 -7.65 7.31
N LEU A 238 17.35 -6.34 7.56
CA LEU A 238 17.42 -5.32 6.49
C LEU A 238 18.72 -5.42 5.70
N GLU A 239 19.86 -5.66 6.37
CA GLU A 239 21.14 -5.87 5.70
C GLU A 239 21.07 -7.07 4.74
N ALA A 240 20.52 -8.19 5.18
CA ALA A 240 20.38 -9.39 4.37
C ALA A 240 19.41 -9.15 3.19
N LEU A 241 18.25 -8.51 3.44
CA LEU A 241 17.27 -8.22 2.40
C LEU A 241 17.81 -7.23 1.36
N LEU A 242 18.41 -6.12 1.80
CA LEU A 242 18.90 -5.09 0.88
C LEU A 242 20.19 -5.51 0.15
N SER A 243 20.84 -6.59 0.58
CA SER A 243 21.94 -7.21 -0.17
C SER A 243 21.46 -8.06 -1.37
N GLU A 244 20.14 -8.39 -1.44
CA GLU A 244 19.60 -9.21 -2.51
C GLU A 244 19.37 -8.39 -3.80
N PRO A 245 20.06 -8.72 -4.92
CA PRO A 245 19.91 -7.94 -6.16
C PRO A 245 18.47 -7.86 -6.66
N ALA A 246 17.72 -8.97 -6.56
CA ALA A 246 16.31 -8.99 -6.99
C ALA A 246 15.42 -8.05 -6.16
N TYR A 247 15.76 -7.80 -4.87
CA TYR A 247 15.07 -6.84 -4.04
C TYR A 247 15.51 -5.40 -4.35
N GLN A 248 16.80 -5.17 -4.62
CA GLN A 248 17.30 -3.85 -5.03
C GLN A 248 16.64 -3.38 -6.35
N ASP A 249 16.54 -4.27 -7.34
CA ASP A 249 15.84 -3.99 -8.60
C ASP A 249 14.37 -3.66 -8.34
N TYR A 250 13.72 -4.42 -7.45
CA TYR A 250 12.34 -4.16 -7.06
C TYR A 250 12.20 -2.83 -6.30
N ALA A 251 13.09 -2.49 -5.39
CA ALA A 251 13.06 -1.21 -4.67
C ALA A 251 13.21 -0.01 -5.63
N ARG A 252 14.07 -0.12 -6.65
CA ARG A 252 14.18 0.89 -7.70
C ARG A 252 12.95 0.96 -8.60
N LEU A 253 12.38 -0.20 -8.98
CA LEU A 253 11.12 -0.25 -9.72
C LEU A 253 9.99 0.45 -8.98
N ARG A 254 9.92 0.27 -7.65
CA ARG A 254 8.92 0.94 -6.79
C ARG A 254 9.28 2.38 -6.43
N GLY A 255 10.53 2.78 -6.61
CA GLY A 255 11.06 4.06 -6.14
C GLY A 255 11.17 4.14 -4.60
N ARG A 256 11.08 2.99 -3.90
CA ARG A 256 11.09 2.97 -2.42
C ARG A 256 11.45 1.61 -1.81
N VAL A 257 12.03 1.65 -0.61
CA VAL A 257 12.11 0.52 0.32
C VAL A 257 11.00 0.69 1.33
N SER A 258 10.13 -0.30 1.48
CA SER A 258 8.93 -0.24 2.33
C SER A 258 9.05 -1.17 3.53
N ILE A 259 8.79 -0.63 4.73
CA ILE A 259 8.69 -1.41 5.98
C ILE A 259 7.44 -0.98 6.76
N GLN A 260 7.01 -1.85 7.68
CA GLN A 260 6.03 -1.50 8.70
C GLN A 260 6.65 -1.60 10.09
N THR A 261 6.35 -0.63 10.96
CA THR A 261 6.69 -0.67 12.38
C THR A 261 5.41 -0.81 13.22
N GLY A 262 5.32 -1.93 13.94
CA GLY A 262 4.17 -2.27 14.77
C GLY A 262 4.34 -1.76 16.19
N PHE A 263 3.86 -0.55 16.47
CA PHE A 263 3.91 0.01 17.82
C PHE A 263 2.91 -0.62 18.78
N SER A 264 1.80 -1.11 18.26
CA SER A 264 0.71 -1.70 19.04
C SER A 264 1.18 -2.85 19.94
N ASP A 265 1.77 -3.86 19.34
CA ASP A 265 2.25 -5.05 20.05
C ASP A 265 3.53 -4.76 20.83
N ALA A 266 4.51 -4.11 20.24
CA ALA A 266 5.71 -3.71 20.95
C ALA A 266 5.40 -2.87 22.21
N GLY A 267 4.52 -1.88 22.10
CA GLY A 267 4.12 -1.04 23.23
C GLY A 267 3.38 -1.80 24.35
N ARG A 268 2.70 -2.92 24.02
CA ARG A 268 2.07 -3.79 25.03
C ARG A 268 3.07 -4.68 25.75
N PHE A 269 4.02 -5.26 25.02
CA PHE A 269 4.91 -6.29 25.55
C PHE A 269 6.16 -5.73 26.21
N ILE A 270 6.77 -4.68 25.65
CA ILE A 270 8.00 -4.08 26.18
C ILE A 270 7.82 -2.68 26.76
N GLY A 271 6.62 -2.10 26.62
CA GLY A 271 6.32 -0.74 27.07
C GLY A 271 6.52 0.30 25.97
N GLN A 272 5.86 1.45 26.09
CA GLN A 272 5.82 2.47 25.05
C GLN A 272 7.18 3.14 24.82
N LEU A 273 7.92 3.46 25.87
CA LEU A 273 9.22 4.12 25.74
C LEU A 273 10.28 3.19 25.11
N PRO A 274 10.49 1.95 25.59
CA PRO A 274 11.39 1.01 24.93
C PRO A 274 11.02 0.73 23.49
N ALA A 275 9.72 0.58 23.18
CA ALA A 275 9.25 0.38 21.80
C ALA A 275 9.58 1.57 20.89
N ALA A 276 9.35 2.81 21.35
CA ALA A 276 9.68 4.01 20.60
C ALA A 276 11.19 4.10 20.31
N LEU A 277 12.04 3.83 21.29
CA LEU A 277 13.50 3.83 21.13
C LEU A 277 13.99 2.71 20.20
N ALA A 278 13.38 1.52 20.26
CA ALA A 278 13.71 0.42 19.37
C ALA A 278 13.39 0.75 17.91
N ILE A 279 12.21 1.34 17.67
CA ILE A 279 11.79 1.81 16.34
C ILE A 279 12.71 2.92 15.83
N GLU A 280 13.04 3.91 16.65
CA GLU A 280 13.97 4.99 16.29
C GLU A 280 15.35 4.42 15.87
N ARG A 281 15.89 3.49 16.65
CA ARG A 281 17.15 2.79 16.32
C ARG A 281 17.06 2.01 15.01
N LEU A 282 15.95 1.32 14.76
CA LEU A 282 15.71 0.59 13.51
C LEU A 282 15.70 1.56 12.32
N GLN A 283 15.00 2.68 12.43
CA GLN A 283 14.95 3.72 11.40
C GLN A 283 16.35 4.28 11.07
N GLY A 284 17.14 4.64 12.10
CA GLY A 284 18.50 5.13 11.89
C GLY A 284 19.45 4.09 11.30
N ARG A 285 19.24 2.79 11.61
CA ARG A 285 20.00 1.69 10.98
C ARG A 285 19.56 1.48 9.54
N MET A 286 18.26 1.56 9.24
CA MET A 286 17.72 1.49 7.89
C MET A 286 18.36 2.53 6.97
N ALA A 287 18.46 3.79 7.40
CA ALA A 287 19.09 4.85 6.63
C ALA A 287 20.54 4.49 6.23
N ARG A 288 21.33 4.00 7.18
CA ARG A 288 22.74 3.60 6.92
C ARG A 288 22.85 2.37 6.02
N ILE A 289 21.96 1.39 6.18
CA ILE A 289 21.94 0.16 5.37
C ILE A 289 21.53 0.50 3.93
N MET A 290 20.51 1.34 3.73
CA MET A 290 20.12 1.82 2.40
C MET A 290 21.29 2.53 1.70
N ALA A 291 22.00 3.42 2.39
CA ALA A 291 23.17 4.10 1.85
C ALA A 291 24.31 3.11 1.52
N LYS A 292 24.61 2.13 2.38
CA LYS A 292 25.60 1.08 2.15
C LYS A 292 25.31 0.30 0.87
N HIS A 293 24.04 -0.01 0.61
CA HIS A 293 23.59 -0.74 -0.59
C HIS A 293 23.27 0.17 -1.77
N ARG A 294 23.64 1.47 -1.71
CA ARG A 294 23.44 2.45 -2.79
C ARG A 294 21.98 2.59 -3.22
N LEU A 295 21.08 2.60 -2.22
CA LEU A 295 19.63 2.82 -2.39
C LEU A 295 19.24 4.21 -1.88
N THR A 296 20.06 5.23 -2.17
CA THR A 296 19.80 6.64 -1.82
C THR A 296 18.96 7.35 -2.88
N ASP A 297 18.78 6.73 -4.03
CA ASP A 297 17.94 7.18 -5.15
C ASP A 297 16.45 6.82 -4.96
N VAL A 298 16.13 6.02 -3.95
CA VAL A 298 14.77 5.60 -3.62
C VAL A 298 14.35 6.11 -2.23
N ALA A 299 13.06 6.25 -1.99
CA ALA A 299 12.53 6.67 -0.70
C ALA A 299 12.53 5.53 0.34
N ALA A 300 12.56 5.90 1.61
CA ALA A 300 12.19 5.01 2.71
C ALA A 300 10.70 5.21 3.04
N LEU A 301 9.86 4.25 2.69
CA LEU A 301 8.45 4.24 3.06
C LEU A 301 8.29 3.49 4.39
N ILE A 302 7.83 4.20 5.41
CA ILE A 302 7.61 3.64 6.74
C ILE A 302 6.14 3.76 7.10
N PHE A 303 5.45 2.63 7.09
CA PHE A 303 4.10 2.52 7.60
C PHE A 303 4.16 2.24 9.10
N ASN A 304 3.52 3.07 9.92
CA ASN A 304 3.57 2.96 11.36
C ASN A 304 2.18 2.85 11.99
N THR A 305 2.11 2.22 13.16
CA THR A 305 0.89 2.09 13.97
C THR A 305 0.94 2.95 15.23
N HIS A 306 1.69 4.05 15.21
CA HIS A 306 1.83 4.96 16.34
C HIS A 306 0.55 5.70 16.73
N GLY A 307 -0.51 5.63 15.91
CA GLY A 307 -1.83 6.14 16.27
C GLY A 307 -2.28 5.67 17.64
N GLU A 308 -2.04 4.40 17.99
CA GLU A 308 -2.38 3.86 19.30
C GLU A 308 -1.62 4.55 20.45
N SER A 309 -0.37 4.92 20.27
CA SER A 309 0.37 5.64 21.32
C SER A 309 -0.16 7.06 21.51
N MET A 310 -0.55 7.73 20.41
CA MET A 310 -1.21 9.03 20.47
C MET A 310 -2.58 8.95 21.13
N GLY A 311 -3.35 7.92 20.82
CA GLY A 311 -4.65 7.64 21.45
C GLY A 311 -4.56 7.40 22.95
N ARG A 312 -3.42 6.91 23.42
CA ARG A 312 -3.10 6.73 24.85
C ARG A 312 -2.46 7.97 25.50
N GLY A 313 -2.45 9.11 24.81
CA GLY A 313 -1.92 10.37 25.34
C GLY A 313 -0.41 10.52 25.29
N ALA A 314 0.29 9.72 24.50
CA ALA A 314 1.75 9.80 24.35
C ALA A 314 2.23 11.14 23.80
N HIS A 315 1.42 11.81 22.97
CA HIS A 315 1.76 13.10 22.41
C HIS A 315 0.54 14.01 22.25
N PRO A 316 0.20 14.80 23.25
CA PRO A 316 -1.04 15.57 23.31
C PRO A 316 -1.00 16.95 22.65
N ALA A 317 0.17 17.41 22.20
CA ALA A 317 0.34 18.80 21.79
C ALA A 317 -0.45 19.15 20.49
N SER A 318 0.13 19.86 19.55
CA SER A 318 -0.52 20.28 18.31
C SER A 318 -0.71 19.15 17.33
N ILE A 319 -1.53 19.35 16.29
CA ILE A 319 -1.65 18.39 15.17
C ILE A 319 -0.29 18.20 14.48
N HIS A 320 0.51 19.26 14.35
CA HIS A 320 1.85 19.18 13.80
C HIS A 320 2.74 18.23 14.60
N ASP A 321 2.74 18.33 15.93
CA ASP A 321 3.53 17.44 16.78
C ASP A 321 3.07 15.98 16.67
N ARG A 322 1.76 15.74 16.54
CA ARG A 322 1.20 14.40 16.36
C ARG A 322 1.61 13.78 15.01
N LEU A 323 1.66 14.57 13.95
CA LEU A 323 2.13 14.10 12.63
C LEU A 323 3.65 13.85 12.61
N ARG A 324 4.41 14.55 13.46
CA ARG A 324 5.86 14.33 13.63
C ARG A 324 6.20 13.15 14.54
N HIS A 325 5.32 12.82 15.48
CA HIS A 325 5.55 11.79 16.49
C HIS A 325 6.02 10.42 15.97
N PRO A 326 5.51 9.90 14.81
CA PRO A 326 5.92 8.58 14.30
C PRO A 326 7.39 8.44 13.93
N MET A 327 8.11 9.56 13.76
CA MET A 327 9.55 9.55 13.48
C MET A 327 10.21 10.73 14.20
N SER A 328 11.16 10.43 15.07
CA SER A 328 11.88 11.45 15.82
C SER A 328 12.75 12.34 14.90
N ASP A 329 13.11 13.51 15.39
CA ASP A 329 14.02 14.42 14.67
C ASP A 329 15.41 13.79 14.46
N TRP A 330 15.85 12.97 15.42
CA TRP A 330 17.10 12.21 15.25
C TRP A 330 17.00 11.22 14.08
N ALA A 331 15.94 10.44 14.00
CA ALA A 331 15.76 9.49 12.90
C ALA A 331 15.64 10.21 11.54
N ARG A 332 14.90 11.34 11.48
CA ARG A 332 14.83 12.19 10.28
C ARG A 332 16.22 12.67 9.85
N ALA A 333 17.04 13.13 10.81
CA ALA A 333 18.40 13.57 10.53
C ALA A 333 19.28 12.43 10.00
N GLN A 334 19.09 11.17 10.45
CA GLN A 334 19.83 10.03 9.90
C GLN A 334 19.52 9.79 8.41
N PHE A 335 18.26 9.87 7.99
CA PHE A 335 17.88 9.76 6.58
C PHE A 335 18.37 10.96 5.77
N ALA A 336 18.21 12.17 6.28
CA ALA A 336 18.68 13.40 5.63
C ALA A 336 20.19 13.39 5.40
N ALA A 337 20.98 12.93 6.39
CA ALA A 337 22.44 12.79 6.26
C ALA A 337 22.87 11.81 5.17
N GLN A 338 22.01 10.88 4.76
CA GLN A 338 22.23 9.96 3.66
C GLN A 338 21.54 10.40 2.36
N CYS A 339 20.96 11.60 2.32
CA CYS A 339 20.17 12.11 1.20
C CYS A 339 18.98 11.20 0.80
N ILE A 340 18.41 10.47 1.76
CA ILE A 340 17.29 9.57 1.54
C ILE A 340 15.99 10.29 1.91
N ARG A 341 15.05 10.36 0.96
CA ARG A 341 13.70 10.88 1.18
C ARG A 341 12.88 9.88 2.02
N THR A 342 12.13 10.40 2.99
CA THR A 342 11.23 9.59 3.81
C THR A 342 9.79 9.84 3.44
N GLU A 343 9.01 8.75 3.37
CA GLU A 343 7.55 8.76 3.22
C GLU A 343 6.97 8.08 4.46
N LEU A 344 6.11 8.79 5.18
CA LEU A 344 5.49 8.26 6.40
C LEU A 344 4.01 8.01 6.15
N GLU A 345 3.57 6.81 6.45
CA GLU A 345 2.16 6.45 6.50
C GLU A 345 1.80 6.06 7.94
N ALA A 346 0.63 6.48 8.40
CA ALA A 346 0.13 6.16 9.73
C ALA A 346 -1.20 5.43 9.65
N SER A 347 -1.35 4.40 10.48
CA SER A 347 -2.63 3.76 10.72
C SER A 347 -3.26 4.32 11.98
N PHE A 348 -4.54 4.66 11.89
CA PHE A 348 -5.37 5.03 13.02
C PHE A 348 -6.40 3.92 13.23
N GLN A 349 -6.36 3.25 14.40
CA GLN A 349 -7.25 2.15 14.74
C GLN A 349 -8.14 2.52 15.92
N GLY A 350 -9.35 1.98 15.96
CA GLY A 350 -10.29 2.21 17.05
C GLY A 350 -10.63 3.68 17.27
N GLY A 351 -10.43 4.19 18.46
CA GLY A 351 -10.72 5.57 18.86
C GLY A 351 -9.69 6.61 18.43
N ASP A 352 -8.58 6.21 17.79
CA ASP A 352 -7.46 7.11 17.47
C ASP A 352 -7.87 8.21 16.50
N GLY A 353 -8.66 7.87 15.47
CA GLY A 353 -9.19 8.83 14.52
C GLY A 353 -10.09 9.87 15.22
N PHE A 354 -10.92 9.44 16.16
CA PHE A 354 -11.74 10.36 16.95
C PHE A 354 -10.88 11.30 17.81
N LEU A 355 -9.84 10.81 18.45
CA LEU A 355 -8.95 11.65 19.26
C LEU A 355 -8.18 12.68 18.44
N LEU A 356 -7.76 12.32 17.21
CA LEU A 356 -7.07 13.23 16.29
C LEU A 356 -7.99 14.21 15.61
N PHE A 357 -9.19 13.79 15.21
CA PHE A 357 -10.10 14.54 14.33
C PHE A 357 -11.46 14.84 14.98
N ARG A 358 -11.54 14.85 16.31
CA ARG A 358 -12.79 14.99 17.06
C ARG A 358 -13.55 16.32 16.86
N THR A 359 -12.89 17.31 16.29
CA THR A 359 -13.52 18.58 15.95
C THR A 359 -13.41 18.86 14.45
N PRO A 360 -14.35 19.60 13.84
CA PRO A 360 -14.26 19.99 12.43
C PRO A 360 -12.95 20.70 12.10
N GLN A 361 -12.45 21.53 12.99
CA GLN A 361 -11.19 22.26 12.80
C GLN A 361 -9.96 21.34 12.76
N LEU A 362 -9.96 20.29 13.57
CA LEU A 362 -8.89 19.27 13.53
C LEU A 362 -9.00 18.38 12.29
N ALA A 363 -10.20 18.08 11.83
CA ALA A 363 -10.43 17.28 10.63
C ALA A 363 -10.06 18.03 9.33
N LEU A 364 -10.24 19.35 9.30
CA LEU A 364 -9.94 20.18 8.13
C LEU A 364 -8.43 20.49 7.96
N ARG A 365 -7.66 20.53 9.05
CA ARG A 365 -6.23 20.88 9.02
C ARG A 365 -5.35 19.95 8.19
N PRO A 366 -5.52 18.62 8.17
CA PRO A 366 -4.73 17.74 7.31
C PRO A 366 -5.03 17.91 5.82
N SER A 367 -6.15 18.55 5.47
CA SER A 367 -6.58 18.77 4.08
C SER A 367 -6.11 20.12 3.53
N THR A 368 -5.45 20.94 4.35
CA THR A 368 -4.87 22.22 3.94
C THR A 368 -3.34 22.07 3.80
N PRO A 369 -2.77 22.35 2.60
CA PRO A 369 -1.33 22.28 2.40
C PRO A 369 -0.55 23.25 3.26
#